data_612081d32cf6ee880c757e585be5372d
#
_entry.id   612081d32cf6ee880c757e585be5372d
#
_cell.length_a   1.000
_cell.length_b   1.000
_cell.length_c   1.000
_cell.angle_alpha   90.00
_cell.angle_beta   90.00
_cell.angle_gamma   90.00
#
_symmetry.space_group_name_H-M   'P 1'
#
loop_
_entity.id
_entity.type
_entity.pdbx_description
1 polymer ?
#
loop_
_entity_poly.entity_id
_entity_poly.type
_entity_poly.pdbx_seq_one_letter_code
_entity_poly.pdbx_strand_id
1 'polypeptide(L)'
;MSVYTLTAKEITQKIFNKEPLFILDVRNEHDFKDWKIEGHYFEYLNVPYFDLLDGVEEILEKMPPNKEILVVCAKEGSSIMVADMLSEAGLTVAYLKGGMRAWSEHVEPVKVGDLKGGGEIYQFVRIGKGCLSYMVIANKEAVVIDATRMTDIYVDFSKEIGATITHVFDTHLHADHISGGRSLAEATKATYWLPEKDAKEVEFDYEPLEETVITIGNTDVSIQALYSPGHTIGSTSFIIDKQYLLSGDILFIDSIGRPDLAGMAEDWISDLRETLYKRYKELWDELIVLPAHFMLINELNEDGSVAKTLNTLFAKNHGLNIEDEREFKHLVTDYLPPQPHAYQEIRETNMGKRNPDEEKQREMEIGPNRCAIR
;
A
#
# COMPACT_ATOMS: atom_id res chain seq x y z
N MET A 1 -11.58 -36.06 4.97
CA MET A 1 -11.57 -34.89 4.12
C MET A 1 -10.17 -34.33 4.05
N SER A 2 -9.84 -33.23 3.44
CA SER A 2 -8.44 -32.85 3.25
C SER A 2 -8.20 -31.42 3.73
N VAL A 3 -7.04 -31.20 4.32
CA VAL A 3 -6.47 -29.87 4.56
C VAL A 3 -5.57 -29.51 3.38
N TYR A 4 -5.68 -28.27 2.89
CA TYR A 4 -4.81 -27.73 1.84
C TYR A 4 -4.39 -26.32 2.19
N THR A 5 -3.50 -25.74 1.41
CA THR A 5 -2.99 -24.39 1.63
C THR A 5 -3.54 -23.42 0.61
N LEU A 6 -3.83 -22.20 1.05
CA LEU A 6 -3.96 -21.03 0.17
C LEU A 6 -2.82 -20.07 0.46
N THR A 7 -2.22 -19.56 -0.60
CA THR A 7 -1.21 -18.50 -0.54
C THR A 7 -1.86 -17.12 -0.50
N ALA A 8 -1.13 -16.11 -0.04
CA ALA A 8 -1.60 -14.72 -0.09
C ALA A 8 -1.96 -14.29 -1.53
N LYS A 9 -1.22 -14.78 -2.55
CA LYS A 9 -1.53 -14.55 -3.96
C LYS A 9 -2.91 -15.09 -4.36
N GLU A 10 -3.21 -16.34 -4.00
CA GLU A 10 -4.51 -16.96 -4.33
C GLU A 10 -5.67 -16.24 -3.65
N ILE A 11 -5.47 -15.76 -2.40
CA ILE A 11 -6.49 -14.95 -1.71
C ILE A 11 -6.65 -13.59 -2.40
N THR A 12 -5.56 -12.94 -2.81
CA THR A 12 -5.61 -11.68 -3.58
C THR A 12 -6.39 -11.86 -4.88
N GLN A 13 -6.18 -12.96 -5.61
CA GLN A 13 -6.96 -13.26 -6.81
C GLN A 13 -8.45 -13.46 -6.51
N LYS A 14 -8.79 -14.11 -5.39
CA LYS A 14 -10.19 -14.23 -4.96
C LYS A 14 -10.83 -12.86 -4.66
N ILE A 15 -10.08 -11.92 -4.10
CA ILE A 15 -10.57 -10.55 -3.86
C ILE A 15 -10.82 -9.84 -5.19
N PHE A 16 -9.87 -9.89 -6.13
CA PHE A 16 -10.01 -9.25 -7.45
C PHE A 16 -11.16 -9.86 -8.26
N ASN A 17 -11.33 -11.18 -8.22
CA ASN A 17 -12.41 -11.89 -8.88
C ASN A 17 -13.76 -11.79 -8.15
N LYS A 18 -13.81 -11.15 -6.98
CA LYS A 18 -15.00 -11.05 -6.12
C LYS A 18 -15.58 -12.43 -5.77
N GLU A 19 -14.71 -13.42 -5.52
CA GLU A 19 -15.09 -14.77 -5.11
C GLU A 19 -15.48 -14.80 -3.63
N PRO A 20 -16.47 -15.64 -3.24
CA PRO A 20 -16.83 -15.80 -1.84
C PRO A 20 -15.79 -16.64 -1.09
N LEU A 21 -15.53 -16.28 0.17
CA LEU A 21 -14.65 -17.01 1.08
C LEU A 21 -15.20 -16.88 2.50
N PHE A 22 -15.11 -17.95 3.30
CA PHE A 22 -15.34 -17.87 4.72
C PHE A 22 -14.02 -17.94 5.48
N ILE A 23 -13.75 -16.94 6.30
CA ILE A 23 -12.50 -16.85 7.07
C ILE A 23 -12.78 -17.15 8.54
N LEU A 24 -12.17 -18.22 9.05
CA LEU A 24 -12.03 -18.48 10.47
C LEU A 24 -10.69 -17.91 10.94
N ASP A 25 -10.71 -16.74 11.56
CA ASP A 25 -9.52 -16.13 12.14
C ASP A 25 -9.36 -16.60 13.59
N VAL A 26 -8.25 -17.30 13.85
CA VAL A 26 -7.98 -17.88 15.17
C VAL A 26 -7.00 -17.05 16.01
N ARG A 27 -6.74 -15.80 15.61
CA ARG A 27 -6.06 -14.81 16.45
C ARG A 27 -6.99 -14.31 17.57
N ASN A 28 -6.40 -13.58 18.52
CA ASN A 28 -7.21 -12.90 19.54
C ASN A 28 -8.14 -11.84 18.91
N GLU A 29 -9.19 -11.46 19.64
CA GLU A 29 -10.19 -10.50 19.16
C GLU A 29 -9.62 -9.11 18.86
N HIS A 30 -8.64 -8.67 19.62
CA HIS A 30 -8.01 -7.36 19.43
C HIS A 30 -7.32 -7.30 18.07
N ASP A 31 -6.48 -8.29 17.75
CA ASP A 31 -5.76 -8.36 16.47
C ASP A 31 -6.70 -8.48 15.28
N PHE A 32 -7.78 -9.28 15.44
CA PHE A 32 -8.80 -9.42 14.40
C PHE A 32 -9.56 -8.11 14.14
N LYS A 33 -9.91 -7.38 15.19
CA LYS A 33 -10.61 -6.08 15.07
C LYS A 33 -9.72 -4.99 14.50
N ASP A 34 -8.43 -4.98 14.86
CA ASP A 34 -7.49 -3.98 14.37
C ASP A 34 -7.13 -4.22 12.90
N TRP A 35 -6.97 -5.48 12.49
CA TRP A 35 -6.54 -5.81 11.14
C TRP A 35 -6.89 -7.24 10.75
N LYS A 36 -7.55 -7.41 9.60
CA LYS A 36 -7.95 -8.71 9.04
C LYS A 36 -7.86 -8.71 7.51
N ILE A 37 -7.95 -9.88 6.90
CA ILE A 37 -8.12 -10.00 5.45
C ILE A 37 -9.54 -9.59 5.10
N GLU A 38 -9.70 -8.62 4.21
CA GLU A 38 -11.02 -8.14 3.77
C GLU A 38 -11.28 -8.46 2.30
N GLY A 39 -12.54 -8.71 1.94
CA GLY A 39 -12.97 -8.97 0.58
C GLY A 39 -14.46 -8.71 0.42
N HIS A 40 -14.92 -8.42 -0.82
CA HIS A 40 -16.31 -8.01 -1.10
C HIS A 40 -17.37 -9.03 -0.62
N TYR A 41 -17.05 -10.33 -0.71
CA TYR A 41 -17.96 -11.42 -0.38
C TYR A 41 -17.37 -12.38 0.65
N PHE A 42 -16.48 -11.86 1.51
CA PHE A 42 -15.90 -12.63 2.59
C PHE A 42 -16.81 -12.58 3.82
N GLU A 43 -16.97 -13.72 4.47
CA GLU A 43 -17.65 -13.87 5.75
C GLU A 43 -16.64 -14.28 6.81
N TYR A 44 -16.88 -13.92 8.04
CA TYR A 44 -15.89 -14.05 9.10
C TYR A 44 -16.48 -14.70 10.35
N LEU A 45 -15.66 -15.55 10.96
CA LEU A 45 -15.79 -15.97 12.35
C LEU A 45 -14.42 -15.77 13.01
N ASN A 46 -14.40 -15.06 14.14
CA ASN A 46 -13.19 -14.98 14.96
C ASN A 46 -13.40 -15.80 16.22
N VAL A 47 -12.55 -16.79 16.43
CA VAL A 47 -12.48 -17.62 17.63
C VAL A 47 -11.01 -17.82 17.98
N PRO A 48 -10.50 -17.24 19.07
CA PRO A 48 -9.10 -17.45 19.47
C PRO A 48 -8.77 -18.94 19.58
N TYR A 49 -7.61 -19.34 19.06
CA TYR A 49 -7.22 -20.75 19.03
C TYR A 49 -7.15 -21.40 20.42
N PHE A 50 -6.95 -20.61 21.47
CA PHE A 50 -6.96 -21.10 22.83
C PHE A 50 -8.35 -21.64 23.27
N ASP A 51 -9.42 -21.09 22.70
CA ASP A 51 -10.81 -21.53 22.97
C ASP A 51 -11.15 -22.81 22.18
N LEU A 52 -10.27 -23.24 21.27
CA LEU A 52 -10.43 -24.42 20.42
C LEU A 52 -9.50 -25.58 20.83
N LEU A 53 -8.73 -25.46 21.92
CA LEU A 53 -7.80 -26.49 22.36
C LEU A 53 -8.50 -27.81 22.78
N ASP A 54 -9.72 -27.70 23.31
CA ASP A 54 -10.52 -28.85 23.75
C ASP A 54 -11.41 -29.44 22.64
N GLY A 55 -11.45 -28.81 21.45
CA GLY A 55 -12.20 -29.28 20.29
C GLY A 55 -12.84 -28.15 19.48
N VAL A 56 -13.43 -28.53 18.35
CA VAL A 56 -14.06 -27.58 17.40
C VAL A 56 -15.59 -27.73 17.34
N GLU A 57 -16.18 -28.62 18.14
CA GLU A 57 -17.58 -29.00 18.07
C GLU A 57 -18.53 -27.81 18.20
N GLU A 58 -18.22 -26.85 19.09
CA GLU A 58 -19.04 -25.68 19.34
C GLU A 58 -19.10 -24.69 18.16
N ILE A 59 -18.14 -24.78 17.24
CA ILE A 59 -18.12 -23.89 16.08
C ILE A 59 -18.60 -24.56 14.79
N LEU A 60 -18.76 -25.89 14.75
CA LEU A 60 -19.18 -26.63 13.55
C LEU A 60 -20.50 -26.11 12.98
N GLU A 61 -21.49 -25.81 13.82
CA GLU A 61 -22.80 -25.28 13.41
C GLU A 61 -22.70 -23.88 12.75
N LYS A 62 -21.61 -23.15 13.03
CA LYS A 62 -21.34 -21.82 12.46
C LYS A 62 -20.57 -21.90 11.14
N MET A 63 -20.08 -23.09 10.76
CA MET A 63 -19.34 -23.28 9.52
C MET A 63 -20.32 -23.39 8.33
N PRO A 64 -20.11 -22.62 7.25
CA PRO A 64 -20.97 -22.68 6.09
C PRO A 64 -20.73 -23.99 5.32
N PRO A 65 -21.78 -24.79 5.03
CA PRO A 65 -21.62 -26.11 4.42
C PRO A 65 -21.16 -26.09 2.95
N ASN A 66 -21.31 -24.93 2.28
CA ASN A 66 -21.09 -24.80 0.83
C ASN A 66 -20.10 -23.68 0.47
N LYS A 67 -19.26 -23.25 1.41
CA LYS A 67 -18.21 -22.25 1.14
C LYS A 67 -16.85 -22.83 1.43
N GLU A 68 -15.87 -22.34 0.70
CA GLU A 68 -14.47 -22.58 1.02
C GLU A 68 -14.15 -21.93 2.38
N ILE A 69 -13.55 -22.68 3.29
CA ILE A 69 -13.18 -22.24 4.63
C ILE A 69 -11.66 -22.04 4.67
N LEU A 70 -11.24 -20.83 5.03
CA LEU A 70 -9.84 -20.48 5.25
C LEU A 70 -9.59 -20.23 6.74
N VAL A 71 -8.68 -20.98 7.33
CA VAL A 71 -8.23 -20.74 8.71
C VAL A 71 -7.00 -19.84 8.69
N VAL A 72 -7.04 -18.76 9.48
CA VAL A 72 -6.00 -17.73 9.52
C VAL A 72 -5.47 -17.52 10.93
N CYS A 73 -4.16 -17.47 11.07
CA CYS A 73 -3.47 -17.03 12.29
C CYS A 73 -2.29 -16.09 11.97
N ALA A 74 -1.54 -15.67 12.98
CA ALA A 74 -0.46 -14.71 12.80
C ALA A 74 0.68 -15.22 11.89
N LYS A 75 1.14 -16.48 12.07
CA LYS A 75 2.31 -17.03 11.37
C LYS A 75 2.03 -18.31 10.59
N GLU A 76 1.22 -19.24 11.05
CA GLU A 76 0.80 -20.49 10.40
C GLU A 76 0.46 -21.61 11.42
N GLY A 77 1.20 -21.72 12.54
CA GLY A 77 1.13 -22.89 13.45
C GLY A 77 -0.28 -23.16 13.99
N SER A 78 -0.95 -22.16 14.59
CA SER A 78 -2.30 -22.34 15.16
C SER A 78 -3.36 -22.62 14.09
N SER A 79 -3.21 -22.03 12.88
CA SER A 79 -4.18 -22.28 11.79
C SER A 79 -4.07 -23.70 11.21
N ILE A 80 -2.88 -24.29 11.16
CA ILE A 80 -2.70 -25.69 10.77
C ILE A 80 -3.41 -26.60 11.79
N MET A 81 -3.12 -26.40 13.08
CA MET A 81 -3.73 -27.21 14.14
C MET A 81 -5.26 -27.19 14.08
N VAL A 82 -5.86 -25.99 13.96
CA VAL A 82 -7.32 -25.85 13.88
C VAL A 82 -7.87 -26.43 12.57
N ALA A 83 -7.17 -26.26 11.44
CA ALA A 83 -7.55 -26.84 10.16
C ALA A 83 -7.56 -28.38 10.22
N ASP A 84 -6.58 -29.02 10.88
CA ASP A 84 -6.54 -30.45 11.08
C ASP A 84 -7.74 -30.93 11.91
N MET A 85 -8.07 -30.27 13.03
CA MET A 85 -9.24 -30.57 13.87
C MET A 85 -10.55 -30.48 13.09
N LEU A 86 -10.73 -29.42 12.29
CA LEU A 86 -11.90 -29.26 11.42
C LEU A 86 -11.99 -30.35 10.35
N SER A 87 -10.85 -30.77 9.80
CA SER A 87 -10.78 -31.85 8.83
C SER A 87 -11.15 -33.21 9.46
N GLU A 88 -10.71 -33.47 10.68
CA GLU A 88 -11.10 -34.66 11.45
C GLU A 88 -12.60 -34.66 11.75
N ALA A 89 -13.20 -33.47 11.98
CA ALA A 89 -14.65 -33.29 12.12
C ALA A 89 -15.41 -33.39 10.77
N GLY A 90 -14.74 -33.66 9.66
CA GLY A 90 -15.36 -33.96 8.36
C GLY A 90 -15.48 -32.76 7.41
N LEU A 91 -14.82 -31.64 7.67
CA LEU A 91 -14.81 -30.47 6.78
C LEU A 91 -13.63 -30.52 5.83
N THR A 92 -13.78 -29.88 4.66
CA THR A 92 -12.66 -29.56 3.76
C THR A 92 -12.26 -28.11 4.00
N VAL A 93 -11.03 -27.89 4.40
CA VAL A 93 -10.58 -26.56 4.85
C VAL A 93 -9.18 -26.24 4.31
N ALA A 94 -8.94 -24.96 4.11
CA ALA A 94 -7.62 -24.42 3.82
C ALA A 94 -7.05 -23.69 5.03
N TYR A 95 -5.74 -23.51 5.07
CA TYR A 95 -5.10 -22.54 5.93
C TYR A 95 -4.22 -21.58 5.10
N LEU A 96 -4.04 -20.35 5.60
CA LEU A 96 -3.19 -19.36 4.95
C LEU A 96 -1.72 -19.71 5.17
N LYS A 97 -0.99 -20.00 4.09
CA LYS A 97 0.45 -20.25 4.13
C LYS A 97 1.19 -19.02 4.64
N GLY A 98 1.96 -19.19 5.72
CA GLY A 98 2.69 -18.09 6.38
C GLY A 98 1.82 -17.13 7.20
N GLY A 99 0.50 -17.34 7.27
CA GLY A 99 -0.43 -16.56 8.07
C GLY A 99 -0.52 -15.08 7.67
N MET A 100 -0.99 -14.25 8.59
CA MET A 100 -1.09 -12.80 8.40
C MET A 100 0.25 -12.13 8.10
N ARG A 101 1.37 -12.74 8.48
CA ARG A 101 2.70 -12.28 8.13
C ARG A 101 2.92 -12.34 6.62
N ALA A 102 2.64 -13.47 5.97
CA ALA A 102 2.74 -13.59 4.51
C ALA A 102 1.73 -12.67 3.79
N TRP A 103 0.53 -12.52 4.36
CA TRP A 103 -0.47 -11.57 3.87
C TRP A 103 0.05 -10.13 3.87
N SER A 104 0.72 -9.72 4.94
CA SER A 104 1.33 -8.38 5.08
C SER A 104 2.41 -8.07 4.04
N GLU A 105 3.11 -9.11 3.55
CA GLU A 105 4.25 -8.96 2.65
C GLU A 105 3.92 -9.18 1.17
N HIS A 106 2.73 -9.75 0.88
CA HIS A 106 2.36 -10.03 -0.50
C HIS A 106 2.11 -8.74 -1.30
N VAL A 107 2.73 -8.68 -2.46
CA VAL A 107 2.62 -7.59 -3.44
C VAL A 107 2.21 -8.20 -4.78
N GLU A 108 1.13 -7.71 -5.37
CA GLU A 108 0.63 -8.16 -6.68
C GLU A 108 0.79 -7.05 -7.72
N PRO A 109 1.51 -7.28 -8.83
CA PRO A 109 1.60 -6.32 -9.92
C PRO A 109 0.29 -6.30 -10.75
N VAL A 110 -0.26 -5.11 -10.94
CA VAL A 110 -1.48 -4.86 -11.71
C VAL A 110 -1.15 -3.85 -12.81
N LYS A 111 -1.45 -4.17 -14.07
CA LYS A 111 -1.33 -3.22 -15.17
C LYS A 111 -2.40 -2.15 -15.04
N VAL A 112 -2.00 -0.87 -14.93
CA VAL A 112 -2.93 0.26 -14.90
C VAL A 112 -3.31 0.71 -16.30
N GLY A 113 -2.35 0.75 -17.23
CA GLY A 113 -2.62 1.13 -18.61
C GLY A 113 -1.40 1.32 -19.48
N ASP A 114 -1.65 1.76 -20.70
CA ASP A 114 -0.62 2.11 -21.67
C ASP A 114 -0.31 3.61 -21.63
N LEU A 115 0.91 3.97 -22.00
CA LEU A 115 1.40 5.35 -22.08
C LEU A 115 1.29 5.89 -23.49
N LYS A 116 0.92 7.16 -23.66
CA LYS A 116 0.79 7.83 -24.97
C LYS A 116 2.12 7.91 -25.70
N GLY A 117 3.19 8.11 -24.96
CA GLY A 117 4.56 8.14 -25.50
C GLY A 117 5.14 6.76 -25.82
N GLY A 118 4.36 5.68 -25.57
CA GLY A 118 4.75 4.28 -25.78
C GLY A 118 5.35 3.65 -24.53
N GLY A 119 4.72 2.60 -24.04
CA GLY A 119 5.09 1.90 -22.82
C GLY A 119 3.90 1.61 -21.94
N GLU A 120 4.14 1.27 -20.71
CA GLU A 120 3.11 0.80 -19.77
C GLU A 120 3.39 1.31 -18.36
N ILE A 121 2.33 1.41 -17.56
CA ILE A 121 2.41 1.67 -16.12
C ILE A 121 1.74 0.53 -15.33
N TYR A 122 2.44 0.05 -14.32
CA TYR A 122 1.99 -0.97 -13.39
C TYR A 122 1.91 -0.42 -11.98
N GLN A 123 0.90 -0.85 -11.24
CA GLN A 123 0.73 -0.63 -9.81
C GLN A 123 1.06 -1.93 -9.07
N PHE A 124 1.93 -1.87 -8.09
CA PHE A 124 2.28 -2.98 -7.22
C PHE A 124 1.46 -2.85 -5.93
N VAL A 125 0.44 -3.70 -5.82
CA VAL A 125 -0.57 -3.64 -4.77
C VAL A 125 -0.16 -4.51 -3.59
N ARG A 126 0.30 -3.91 -2.50
CA ARG A 126 0.53 -4.58 -1.21
C ARG A 126 -0.79 -4.61 -0.44
N ILE A 127 -1.68 -5.52 -0.84
CA ILE A 127 -3.09 -5.51 -0.41
C ILE A 127 -3.26 -5.64 1.10
N GLY A 128 -2.43 -6.46 1.77
CA GLY A 128 -2.52 -6.69 3.22
C GLY A 128 -2.18 -5.45 4.06
N LYS A 129 -1.48 -4.46 3.50
CA LYS A 129 -1.13 -3.21 4.17
C LYS A 129 -1.82 -1.99 3.56
N GLY A 130 -2.29 -2.09 2.33
CA GLY A 130 -2.87 -0.97 1.60
C GLY A 130 -1.81 -0.02 1.02
N CYS A 131 -0.55 -0.47 0.84
CA CYS A 131 0.50 0.32 0.19
C CYS A 131 0.51 0.06 -1.32
N LEU A 132 0.77 1.09 -2.09
CA LEU A 132 0.85 1.07 -3.55
C LEU A 132 2.20 1.64 -3.98
N SER A 133 2.85 0.95 -4.89
CA SER A 133 4.05 1.43 -5.56
C SER A 133 3.91 1.26 -7.06
N TYR A 134 4.78 1.84 -7.84
CA TYR A 134 4.57 1.94 -9.28
C TYR A 134 5.81 1.56 -10.07
N MET A 135 5.60 0.98 -11.25
CA MET A 135 6.65 0.80 -12.25
C MET A 135 6.17 1.37 -13.58
N VAL A 136 6.93 2.33 -14.10
CA VAL A 136 6.73 2.95 -15.41
C VAL A 136 7.76 2.38 -16.37
N ILE A 137 7.32 1.86 -17.50
CA ILE A 137 8.17 1.13 -18.44
C ILE A 137 8.05 1.75 -19.84
N ALA A 138 9.17 2.08 -20.45
CA ALA A 138 9.22 2.49 -21.84
C ALA A 138 10.52 1.99 -22.49
N ASN A 139 10.39 1.39 -23.68
CA ASN A 139 11.51 0.92 -24.49
C ASN A 139 12.61 0.16 -23.70
N LYS A 140 12.20 -0.82 -22.86
CA LYS A 140 13.06 -1.66 -22.01
C LYS A 140 13.78 -0.95 -20.86
N GLU A 141 13.44 0.29 -20.58
CA GLU A 141 13.82 0.95 -19.34
C GLU A 141 12.62 1.00 -18.39
N ALA A 142 12.89 0.87 -17.10
CA ALA A 142 11.89 0.92 -16.05
C ALA A 142 12.28 1.91 -14.95
N VAL A 143 11.28 2.58 -14.42
CA VAL A 143 11.41 3.47 -13.26
C VAL A 143 10.46 2.97 -12.18
N VAL A 144 10.93 2.88 -10.94
CA VAL A 144 10.12 2.44 -9.80
C VAL A 144 9.89 3.62 -8.86
N ILE A 145 8.67 3.78 -8.36
CA ILE A 145 8.25 4.84 -7.43
C ILE A 145 7.65 4.19 -6.18
N ASP A 146 8.09 4.62 -5.00
CA ASP A 146 7.66 4.17 -3.66
C ASP A 146 7.81 2.66 -3.45
N ALA A 147 8.98 2.11 -3.83
CA ALA A 147 9.27 0.69 -3.68
C ALA A 147 9.14 0.22 -2.23
N THR A 148 8.44 -0.89 -2.01
CA THR A 148 8.41 -1.56 -0.71
C THR A 148 9.71 -2.32 -0.44
N ARG A 149 10.00 -2.68 0.82
CA ARG A 149 11.22 -3.43 1.18
C ARG A 149 11.36 -4.82 0.53
N MET A 150 10.26 -5.38 0.00
CA MET A 150 10.27 -6.64 -0.78
C MET A 150 10.76 -6.39 -2.20
N THR A 151 12.01 -5.99 -2.36
CA THR A 151 12.57 -5.51 -3.63
C THR A 151 12.66 -6.56 -4.73
N ASP A 152 12.70 -7.84 -4.38
CA ASP A 152 12.79 -8.94 -5.34
C ASP A 152 11.63 -8.94 -6.34
N ILE A 153 10.42 -8.52 -5.91
CA ILE A 153 9.26 -8.46 -6.79
C ILE A 153 9.48 -7.51 -7.99
N TYR A 154 10.11 -6.37 -7.77
CA TYR A 154 10.39 -5.41 -8.85
C TYR A 154 11.51 -5.91 -9.77
N VAL A 155 12.55 -6.51 -9.18
CA VAL A 155 13.68 -7.07 -9.93
C VAL A 155 13.21 -8.24 -10.81
N ASP A 156 12.43 -9.15 -10.27
CA ASP A 156 11.94 -10.33 -11.01
C ASP A 156 10.92 -9.93 -12.08
N PHE A 157 9.99 -9.02 -11.75
CA PHE A 157 9.05 -8.48 -12.72
C PHE A 157 9.76 -7.75 -13.86
N SER A 158 10.77 -6.91 -13.56
CA SER A 158 11.53 -6.22 -14.60
C SER A 158 12.26 -7.18 -15.54
N LYS A 159 12.82 -8.28 -15.01
CA LYS A 159 13.44 -9.34 -15.82
C LYS A 159 12.41 -10.06 -16.71
N GLU A 160 11.23 -10.39 -16.16
CA GLU A 160 10.16 -11.07 -16.89
C GLU A 160 9.73 -10.28 -18.12
N ILE A 161 9.57 -8.96 -17.98
CA ILE A 161 9.19 -8.07 -19.07
C ILE A 161 10.38 -7.59 -19.93
N GLY A 162 11.62 -7.96 -19.58
CA GLY A 162 12.83 -7.61 -20.31
C GLY A 162 13.23 -6.13 -20.22
N ALA A 163 12.93 -5.49 -19.08
CA ALA A 163 13.28 -4.10 -18.80
C ALA A 163 14.42 -3.98 -17.78
N THR A 164 15.15 -2.87 -17.82
CA THR A 164 16.20 -2.52 -16.85
C THR A 164 15.73 -1.37 -15.98
N ILE A 165 15.77 -1.54 -14.66
CA ILE A 165 15.45 -0.46 -13.71
C ILE A 165 16.61 0.55 -13.73
N THR A 166 16.33 1.80 -14.12
CA THR A 166 17.33 2.87 -14.26
C THR A 166 17.21 3.95 -13.19
N HIS A 167 15.99 4.16 -12.67
CA HIS A 167 15.70 5.12 -11.62
C HIS A 167 14.74 4.54 -10.59
N VAL A 168 14.95 4.91 -9.33
CA VAL A 168 14.06 4.60 -8.22
C VAL A 168 13.78 5.90 -7.46
N PHE A 169 12.50 6.20 -7.22
CA PHE A 169 12.05 7.42 -6.53
C PHE A 169 11.26 7.07 -5.29
N ASP A 170 11.39 7.87 -4.25
CA ASP A 170 10.39 7.96 -3.19
C ASP A 170 9.68 9.32 -3.29
N THR A 171 8.35 9.33 -3.17
CA THR A 171 7.53 10.55 -3.18
C THR A 171 7.78 11.42 -1.94
N HIS A 172 8.19 10.82 -0.86
CA HIS A 172 8.51 11.46 0.42
C HIS A 172 9.32 10.49 1.31
N LEU A 173 9.79 10.96 2.46
CA LEU A 173 10.41 10.09 3.46
C LEU A 173 9.31 9.32 4.22
N HIS A 174 9.07 8.07 3.83
CA HIS A 174 8.04 7.22 4.40
C HIS A 174 8.24 6.96 5.90
N ALA A 175 7.13 6.89 6.64
CA ALA A 175 7.13 6.60 8.07
C ALA A 175 6.15 5.48 8.47
N ASP A 176 5.38 4.96 7.53
CA ASP A 176 4.40 3.89 7.70
C ASP A 176 4.92 2.51 7.25
N HIS A 177 5.90 2.51 6.34
CA HIS A 177 6.58 1.32 5.85
C HIS A 177 8.06 1.59 5.57
N ILE A 178 8.85 0.51 5.53
CA ILE A 178 10.27 0.60 5.17
C ILE A 178 10.36 0.67 3.65
N SER A 179 10.95 1.77 3.15
CA SER A 179 11.22 1.94 1.72
C SER A 179 12.25 0.92 1.24
N GLY A 180 11.96 0.30 0.11
CA GLY A 180 12.91 -0.50 -0.67
C GLY A 180 13.73 0.33 -1.65
N GLY A 181 13.48 1.63 -1.75
CA GLY A 181 14.04 2.50 -2.78
C GLY A 181 15.56 2.42 -2.85
N ARG A 182 16.23 2.66 -1.73
CA ARG A 182 17.69 2.55 -1.63
C ARG A 182 18.21 1.15 -1.99
N SER A 183 17.66 0.11 -1.36
CA SER A 183 18.11 -1.27 -1.57
C SER A 183 17.87 -1.74 -3.02
N LEU A 184 16.75 -1.34 -3.63
CA LEU A 184 16.46 -1.63 -5.03
C LEU A 184 17.45 -0.92 -5.97
N ALA A 185 17.75 0.35 -5.71
CA ALA A 185 18.71 1.10 -6.50
C ALA A 185 20.12 0.51 -6.39
N GLU A 186 20.57 0.12 -5.19
CA GLU A 186 21.84 -0.57 -4.97
C GLU A 186 21.90 -1.90 -5.75
N ALA A 187 20.83 -2.73 -5.68
CA ALA A 187 20.77 -4.03 -6.34
C ALA A 187 20.76 -3.93 -7.88
N THR A 188 20.15 -2.89 -8.44
CA THR A 188 19.98 -2.69 -9.89
C THR A 188 20.97 -1.72 -10.48
N LYS A 189 21.75 -1.01 -9.67
CA LYS A 189 22.63 0.12 -10.05
C LYS A 189 21.85 1.29 -10.63
N ALA A 190 20.59 1.44 -10.25
CA ALA A 190 19.74 2.55 -10.61
C ALA A 190 20.11 3.81 -9.78
N THR A 191 19.73 4.97 -10.27
CA THR A 191 19.82 6.21 -9.50
C THR A 191 18.68 6.28 -8.50
N TYR A 192 18.98 6.51 -7.22
CA TYR A 192 17.97 6.68 -6.17
C TYR A 192 17.71 8.17 -5.93
N TRP A 193 16.43 8.56 -6.00
CA TRP A 193 15.97 9.93 -5.87
C TRP A 193 15.12 10.10 -4.62
N LEU A 194 15.43 11.12 -3.81
CA LEU A 194 14.67 11.43 -2.61
C LEU A 194 14.42 12.95 -2.52
N PRO A 195 13.22 13.41 -2.10
CA PRO A 195 12.94 14.83 -1.94
C PRO A 195 13.91 15.49 -0.96
N GLU A 196 14.66 16.48 -1.41
CA GLU A 196 15.74 17.13 -0.65
C GLU A 196 15.24 17.69 0.71
N LYS A 197 14.02 18.24 0.72
CA LYS A 197 13.45 18.84 1.92
C LYS A 197 13.17 17.81 3.03
N ASP A 198 12.89 16.56 2.67
CA ASP A 198 12.72 15.46 3.62
C ASP A 198 14.05 14.80 4.01
N ALA A 199 15.05 14.94 3.17
CA ALA A 199 16.32 14.21 3.25
C ALA A 199 17.40 14.88 4.12
N LYS A 200 17.09 15.98 4.83
CA LYS A 200 18.09 16.76 5.62
C LYS A 200 18.87 15.95 6.66
N GLU A 201 18.30 14.85 7.13
CA GLU A 201 18.90 14.02 8.18
C GLU A 201 19.25 12.60 7.68
N VAL A 202 19.22 12.38 6.37
CA VAL A 202 19.53 11.08 5.75
C VAL A 202 21.03 10.83 5.80
N GLU A 203 21.42 9.59 6.13
CA GLU A 203 22.82 9.18 6.33
C GLU A 203 23.36 8.28 5.20
N PHE A 204 22.87 8.47 3.96
CA PHE A 204 23.34 7.79 2.76
C PHE A 204 23.26 8.71 1.54
N ASP A 205 23.92 8.32 0.46
CA ASP A 205 23.93 9.07 -0.79
C ASP A 205 22.63 8.86 -1.57
N TYR A 206 22.07 9.95 -2.10
CA TYR A 206 20.89 9.98 -2.95
C TYR A 206 21.03 11.12 -3.98
N GLU A 207 20.23 11.07 -5.05
CA GLU A 207 20.09 12.20 -5.98
C GLU A 207 18.94 13.09 -5.49
N PRO A 208 19.16 14.41 -5.34
CA PRO A 208 18.11 15.32 -4.87
C PRO A 208 16.95 15.40 -5.86
N LEU A 209 15.75 15.13 -5.37
CA LEU A 209 14.53 15.30 -6.15
C LEU A 209 13.97 16.70 -5.92
N GLU A 210 14.03 17.50 -6.97
CA GLU A 210 13.44 18.83 -7.06
C GLU A 210 12.36 18.84 -8.17
N GLU A 211 12.12 19.98 -8.82
CA GLU A 211 11.24 20.06 -10.01
C GLU A 211 11.92 19.44 -11.22
N THR A 212 12.10 18.14 -11.18
CA THR A 212 12.87 17.35 -12.15
C THR A 212 11.96 16.78 -13.22
N VAL A 213 12.42 16.79 -14.46
CA VAL A 213 11.76 16.07 -15.57
C VAL A 213 12.78 15.10 -16.16
N ILE A 214 12.41 13.80 -16.17
CA ILE A 214 13.19 12.78 -16.87
C ILE A 214 12.36 12.16 -18.00
N THR A 215 13.05 11.67 -19.02
CA THR A 215 12.47 10.84 -20.09
C THR A 215 13.04 9.44 -20.00
N ILE A 216 12.23 8.43 -20.32
CA ILE A 216 12.59 7.02 -20.15
C ILE A 216 12.77 6.38 -21.53
N GLY A 217 13.77 5.50 -21.65
CA GLY A 217 13.94 4.63 -22.81
C GLY A 217 14.19 5.35 -24.14
N ASN A 218 14.66 6.60 -24.13
CA ASN A 218 14.75 7.45 -25.33
C ASN A 218 13.41 7.55 -26.09
N THR A 219 12.29 7.62 -25.35
CA THR A 219 10.94 7.82 -25.86
C THR A 219 10.42 9.21 -25.48
N ASP A 220 9.16 9.50 -25.84
CA ASP A 220 8.49 10.74 -25.40
C ASP A 220 7.84 10.58 -23.99
N VAL A 221 7.99 9.42 -23.34
CA VAL A 221 7.48 9.21 -21.98
C VAL A 221 8.26 10.04 -20.98
N SER A 222 7.57 10.97 -20.35
CA SER A 222 8.13 11.86 -19.33
C SER A 222 7.59 11.54 -17.93
N ILE A 223 8.48 11.68 -16.94
CA ILE A 223 8.14 11.72 -15.51
C ILE A 223 8.52 13.11 -15.03
N GLN A 224 7.51 13.87 -14.61
CA GLN A 224 7.69 15.24 -14.11
C GLN A 224 7.39 15.27 -12.62
N ALA A 225 8.38 15.63 -11.81
CA ALA A 225 8.20 15.90 -10.40
C ALA A 225 7.41 17.20 -10.18
N LEU A 226 6.45 17.15 -9.27
CA LEU A 226 5.62 18.27 -8.85
C LEU A 226 5.70 18.42 -7.34
N TYR A 227 6.32 19.49 -6.84
CA TYR A 227 6.39 19.76 -5.42
C TYR A 227 4.98 19.91 -4.83
N SER A 228 4.63 19.04 -3.89
CA SER A 228 3.27 18.88 -3.33
C SER A 228 3.33 18.73 -1.81
N PRO A 229 3.75 19.78 -1.07
CA PRO A 229 3.90 19.68 0.39
C PRO A 229 2.55 19.52 1.09
N GLY A 230 2.57 18.95 2.30
CA GLY A 230 1.40 18.84 3.15
C GLY A 230 1.35 17.58 4.01
N HIS A 231 1.64 16.40 3.46
CA HIS A 231 1.86 15.18 4.25
C HIS A 231 3.25 15.21 4.90
N THR A 232 4.27 15.51 4.11
CA THR A 232 5.59 15.94 4.58
C THR A 232 5.97 17.25 3.90
N ILE A 233 7.03 17.90 4.41
CA ILE A 233 7.54 19.14 3.79
C ILE A 233 8.17 18.88 2.42
N GLY A 234 8.67 17.67 2.18
CA GLY A 234 9.31 17.26 0.93
C GLY A 234 8.37 16.55 -0.03
N SER A 235 7.14 16.26 0.36
CA SER A 235 6.19 15.50 -0.49
C SER A 235 6.19 16.00 -1.93
N THR A 236 6.37 15.06 -2.84
CA THR A 236 6.48 15.28 -4.28
C THR A 236 5.56 14.32 -5.01
N SER A 237 4.72 14.84 -5.87
CA SER A 237 3.87 14.05 -6.78
C SER A 237 4.55 13.91 -8.13
N PHE A 238 4.11 12.96 -8.96
CA PHE A 238 4.67 12.79 -10.30
C PHE A 238 3.56 12.83 -11.34
N ILE A 239 3.78 13.61 -12.41
CA ILE A 239 2.95 13.55 -13.61
C ILE A 239 3.67 12.63 -14.61
N ILE A 240 3.03 11.50 -14.94
CA ILE A 240 3.57 10.51 -15.88
C ILE A 240 2.88 10.67 -17.23
N ASP A 241 3.68 10.95 -18.25
CA ASP A 241 3.26 11.04 -19.67
C ASP A 241 2.03 11.94 -19.90
N LYS A 242 1.82 12.95 -19.04
CA LYS A 242 0.64 13.82 -19.05
C LYS A 242 -0.70 13.07 -18.97
N GLN A 243 -0.71 11.86 -18.40
CA GLN A 243 -1.89 11.00 -18.27
C GLN A 243 -2.20 10.63 -16.81
N TYR A 244 -1.16 10.40 -16.01
CA TYR A 244 -1.31 9.91 -14.64
C TYR A 244 -0.70 10.91 -13.65
N LEU A 245 -1.36 11.05 -12.50
CA LEU A 245 -0.85 11.78 -11.35
C LEU A 245 -0.59 10.79 -10.21
N LEU A 246 0.69 10.47 -9.95
CA LEU A 246 1.07 9.76 -8.74
C LEU A 246 1.06 10.78 -7.60
N SER A 247 0.04 10.71 -6.75
CA SER A 247 -0.19 11.74 -5.71
C SER A 247 0.57 11.49 -4.42
N GLY A 248 1.30 10.37 -4.29
CA GLY A 248 1.90 9.98 -3.02
C GLY A 248 0.84 9.93 -1.91
N ASP A 249 1.19 10.47 -0.75
CA ASP A 249 0.31 10.57 0.42
C ASP A 249 -0.41 11.92 0.54
N ILE A 250 -0.63 12.61 -0.58
CA ILE A 250 -1.37 13.89 -0.59
C ILE A 250 -2.86 13.67 -0.86
N LEU A 251 -3.21 12.86 -1.85
CA LEU A 251 -4.58 12.61 -2.28
C LEU A 251 -4.80 11.12 -2.50
N PHE A 252 -5.79 10.56 -1.82
CA PHE A 252 -6.27 9.19 -1.98
C PHE A 252 -7.63 9.18 -2.69
N ILE A 253 -8.18 7.99 -2.97
CA ILE A 253 -9.47 7.89 -3.69
C ILE A 253 -10.61 8.45 -2.83
N ASP A 254 -10.75 7.97 -1.59
CA ASP A 254 -11.86 8.35 -0.71
C ASP A 254 -11.47 9.32 0.42
N SER A 255 -10.18 9.73 0.48
CA SER A 255 -9.65 10.55 1.56
C SER A 255 -8.47 11.41 1.11
N ILE A 256 -7.85 12.12 2.04
CA ILE A 256 -6.64 12.92 1.85
C ILE A 256 -5.57 12.52 2.86
N GLY A 257 -4.34 12.91 2.61
CA GLY A 257 -3.21 12.65 3.48
C GLY A 257 -3.29 13.39 4.82
N ARG A 258 -2.70 12.80 5.86
CA ARG A 258 -2.60 13.41 7.18
C ARG A 258 -1.35 14.29 7.27
N PRO A 259 -1.43 15.50 7.89
CA PRO A 259 -0.30 16.42 7.95
C PRO A 259 0.56 16.32 9.22
N ASP A 260 0.30 15.36 10.15
CA ASP A 260 0.81 15.41 11.53
C ASP A 260 1.98 14.47 11.83
N LEU A 261 2.41 13.64 10.87
CA LEU A 261 3.37 12.57 11.13
C LEU A 261 4.80 13.03 11.47
N ALA A 262 5.17 14.29 11.24
CA ALA A 262 6.49 14.80 11.63
C ALA A 262 6.42 15.90 12.71
N GLY A 263 5.31 16.06 13.41
CA GLY A 263 5.16 16.94 14.56
C GLY A 263 5.01 18.44 14.27
N MET A 264 4.86 18.84 12.99
CA MET A 264 4.73 20.23 12.54
C MET A 264 3.33 20.53 11.97
N ALA A 265 2.29 20.02 12.61
CA ALA A 265 0.94 19.95 12.08
C ALA A 265 0.34 21.28 11.57
N GLU A 266 0.59 22.42 12.21
CA GLU A 266 -0.08 23.67 11.81
C GLU A 266 0.38 24.23 10.46
N ASP A 267 1.68 24.25 10.21
CA ASP A 267 2.22 24.75 8.93
C ASP A 267 1.86 23.80 7.77
N TRP A 268 1.91 22.50 8.02
CA TRP A 268 1.64 21.48 7.00
C TRP A 268 0.17 21.36 6.62
N ILE A 269 -0.77 21.73 7.51
CA ILE A 269 -2.19 21.84 7.18
C ILE A 269 -2.41 22.89 6.08
N SER A 270 -1.77 24.06 6.21
CA SER A 270 -1.86 25.12 5.19
C SER A 270 -1.24 24.66 3.87
N ASP A 271 -0.09 23.99 3.91
CA ASP A 271 0.60 23.46 2.73
C ASP A 271 -0.25 22.39 2.03
N LEU A 272 -0.85 21.45 2.81
CA LEU A 272 -1.74 20.42 2.26
C LEU A 272 -2.94 21.04 1.55
N ARG A 273 -3.56 22.04 2.18
CA ARG A 273 -4.70 22.76 1.59
C ARG A 273 -4.29 23.51 0.31
N GLU A 274 -3.13 24.16 0.32
CA GLU A 274 -2.62 24.82 -0.88
C GLU A 274 -2.37 23.82 -2.01
N THR A 275 -1.75 22.69 -1.72
CA THR A 275 -1.51 21.63 -2.71
C THR A 275 -2.84 21.12 -3.29
N LEU A 276 -3.81 20.76 -2.45
CA LEU A 276 -5.09 20.19 -2.89
C LEU A 276 -5.99 21.20 -3.60
N TYR A 277 -6.10 22.43 -3.07
CA TYR A 277 -7.12 23.40 -3.51
C TYR A 277 -6.60 24.44 -4.50
N LYS A 278 -5.28 24.53 -4.69
CA LYS A 278 -4.69 25.42 -5.71
C LYS A 278 -3.89 24.65 -6.73
N ARG A 279 -2.77 23.98 -6.31
CA ARG A 279 -1.86 23.32 -7.24
C ARG A 279 -2.53 22.22 -8.05
N TYR A 280 -3.30 21.33 -7.41
CA TYR A 280 -4.00 20.24 -8.12
C TYR A 280 -5.18 20.74 -8.97
N LYS A 281 -5.81 21.88 -8.61
CA LYS A 281 -6.84 22.49 -9.45
C LYS A 281 -6.33 23.12 -10.74
N GLU A 282 -5.02 23.36 -10.85
CA GLU A 282 -4.38 23.85 -12.08
C GLU A 282 -3.98 22.71 -13.03
N LEU A 283 -4.08 21.46 -12.56
CA LEU A 283 -3.77 20.28 -13.36
C LEU A 283 -4.93 19.93 -14.29
N TRP A 284 -4.65 19.07 -15.27
CA TRP A 284 -5.68 18.57 -16.19
C TRP A 284 -6.67 17.66 -15.48
N ASP A 285 -7.94 17.92 -15.64
CA ASP A 285 -9.05 17.19 -14.99
C ASP A 285 -9.11 15.71 -15.35
N GLU A 286 -8.61 15.34 -16.52
CA GLU A 286 -8.57 13.96 -17.02
C GLU A 286 -7.41 13.12 -16.48
N LEU A 287 -6.48 13.71 -15.71
CA LEU A 287 -5.40 12.95 -15.09
C LEU A 287 -5.98 11.82 -14.24
N ILE A 288 -5.45 10.63 -14.42
CA ILE A 288 -5.77 9.47 -13.60
C ILE A 288 -4.90 9.54 -12.35
N VAL A 289 -5.51 9.74 -11.21
CA VAL A 289 -4.83 9.78 -9.91
C VAL A 289 -4.51 8.36 -9.46
N LEU A 290 -3.27 8.17 -9.07
CA LEU A 290 -2.67 6.93 -8.59
C LEU A 290 -2.04 7.22 -7.21
N PRO A 291 -2.71 6.89 -6.09
CA PRO A 291 -2.25 7.22 -4.74
C PRO A 291 -1.18 6.24 -4.25
N ALA A 292 -0.42 6.60 -3.20
CA ALA A 292 0.50 5.64 -2.56
C ALA A 292 -0.20 4.68 -1.59
N HIS A 293 -1.47 4.94 -1.23
CA HIS A 293 -2.22 4.07 -0.33
C HIS A 293 -3.71 4.00 -0.67
N PHE A 294 -4.35 2.94 -0.20
CA PHE A 294 -5.79 2.78 -0.09
C PHE A 294 -6.14 2.15 1.27
N MET A 295 -7.37 2.31 1.72
CA MET A 295 -7.81 1.84 3.03
C MET A 295 -8.90 0.79 2.96
N LEU A 296 -9.76 0.87 1.95
CA LEU A 296 -10.94 0.01 1.83
C LEU A 296 -10.89 -0.78 0.52
N ILE A 297 -11.32 -2.03 0.60
CA ILE A 297 -11.43 -2.90 -0.58
C ILE A 297 -12.31 -2.29 -1.68
N ASN A 298 -13.26 -1.42 -1.32
CA ASN A 298 -14.13 -0.73 -2.28
C ASN A 298 -13.40 0.33 -3.14
N GLU A 299 -12.18 0.71 -2.78
CA GLU A 299 -11.34 1.59 -3.60
C GLU A 299 -10.69 0.86 -4.78
N LEU A 300 -10.62 -0.49 -4.71
CA LEU A 300 -10.14 -1.31 -5.81
C LEU A 300 -11.13 -1.31 -6.99
N ASN A 301 -10.61 -1.07 -8.17
CA ASN A 301 -11.33 -1.27 -9.43
C ASN A 301 -11.49 -2.77 -9.76
N GLU A 302 -12.25 -3.09 -10.80
CA GLU A 302 -12.47 -4.49 -11.22
C GLU A 302 -11.20 -5.21 -11.69
N ASP A 303 -10.21 -4.47 -12.16
CA ASP A 303 -8.90 -4.97 -12.57
C ASP A 303 -7.90 -5.12 -11.40
N GLY A 304 -8.31 -4.76 -10.19
CA GLY A 304 -7.48 -4.77 -8.99
C GLY A 304 -6.65 -3.49 -8.78
N SER A 305 -6.73 -2.53 -9.69
CA SER A 305 -6.05 -1.23 -9.55
C SER A 305 -6.80 -0.30 -8.59
N VAL A 306 -6.07 0.67 -8.02
CA VAL A 306 -6.62 1.80 -7.27
C VAL A 306 -6.36 3.07 -8.08
N ALA A 307 -7.39 3.56 -8.75
CA ALA A 307 -7.28 4.68 -9.68
C ALA A 307 -8.62 5.38 -9.89
N LYS A 308 -8.61 6.70 -10.02
CA LYS A 308 -9.77 7.53 -10.42
C LYS A 308 -9.28 8.78 -11.14
N THR A 309 -10.12 9.35 -12.02
CA THR A 309 -9.81 10.64 -12.63
C THR A 309 -9.86 11.77 -11.61
N LEU A 310 -8.99 12.75 -11.74
CA LEU A 310 -8.89 13.90 -10.86
C LEU A 310 -10.24 14.67 -10.79
N ASN A 311 -10.94 14.83 -11.91
CA ASN A 311 -12.29 15.38 -11.96
C ASN A 311 -13.27 14.62 -11.07
N THR A 312 -13.25 13.27 -11.12
CA THR A 312 -14.11 12.45 -10.26
C THR A 312 -13.80 12.67 -8.78
N LEU A 313 -12.51 12.81 -8.43
CA LEU A 313 -12.12 13.08 -7.04
C LEU A 313 -12.57 14.47 -6.60
N PHE A 314 -12.40 15.51 -7.41
CA PHE A 314 -12.95 16.83 -7.10
C PHE A 314 -14.46 16.84 -6.89
N ALA A 315 -15.18 15.96 -7.58
CA ALA A 315 -16.63 15.87 -7.43
C ALA A 315 -17.08 15.06 -6.20
N LYS A 316 -16.29 14.08 -5.73
CA LYS A 316 -16.76 13.08 -4.77
C LYS A 316 -15.95 12.99 -3.48
N ASN A 317 -14.65 13.29 -3.50
CA ASN A 317 -13.80 13.19 -2.33
C ASN A 317 -14.12 14.33 -1.34
N HIS A 318 -14.53 13.97 -0.13
CA HIS A 318 -14.94 14.93 0.90
C HIS A 318 -13.83 15.93 1.25
N GLY A 319 -12.58 15.45 1.36
CA GLY A 319 -11.42 16.30 1.68
C GLY A 319 -11.08 17.36 0.64
N LEU A 320 -11.62 17.24 -0.59
CA LEU A 320 -11.48 18.23 -1.68
C LEU A 320 -12.65 19.22 -1.77
N ASN A 321 -13.68 19.09 -0.93
CA ASN A 321 -14.94 19.86 -1.02
C ASN A 321 -15.26 20.66 0.25
N ILE A 322 -14.25 21.01 1.05
CA ILE A 322 -14.40 21.82 2.27
C ILE A 322 -13.92 23.24 1.96
N GLU A 323 -14.86 24.18 1.83
CA GLU A 323 -14.54 25.57 1.47
C GLU A 323 -13.93 26.34 2.66
N ASP A 324 -14.48 26.14 3.87
CA ASP A 324 -14.02 26.85 5.08
C ASP A 324 -12.69 26.27 5.60
N GLU A 325 -11.70 27.14 5.80
CA GLU A 325 -10.37 26.73 6.27
C GLU A 325 -10.37 26.18 7.70
N ARG A 326 -11.29 26.61 8.55
CA ARG A 326 -11.40 26.12 9.93
C ARG A 326 -12.00 24.71 9.92
N GLU A 327 -13.00 24.49 9.08
CA GLU A 327 -13.60 23.17 8.90
C GLU A 327 -12.57 22.19 8.32
N PHE A 328 -11.79 22.61 7.31
CA PHE A 328 -10.66 21.79 6.81
C PHE A 328 -9.64 21.47 7.91
N LYS A 329 -9.25 22.48 8.73
CA LYS A 329 -8.36 22.27 9.86
C LYS A 329 -8.95 21.24 10.84
N HIS A 330 -10.24 21.35 11.19
CA HIS A 330 -10.91 20.38 12.07
C HIS A 330 -10.89 18.96 11.49
N LEU A 331 -11.16 18.79 10.19
CA LEU A 331 -11.09 17.49 9.54
C LEU A 331 -9.71 16.85 9.74
N VAL A 332 -8.65 17.59 9.46
CA VAL A 332 -7.28 17.06 9.46
C VAL A 332 -6.60 17.04 10.83
N THR A 333 -7.29 17.48 11.91
CA THR A 333 -6.76 17.43 13.28
C THR A 333 -7.58 16.57 14.23
N ASP A 334 -8.91 16.61 14.14
CA ASP A 334 -9.78 16.01 15.16
C ASP A 334 -10.09 14.54 14.88
N TYR A 335 -9.95 14.10 13.62
CA TYR A 335 -10.26 12.74 13.17
C TYR A 335 -9.05 11.95 12.72
N LEU A 336 -7.87 12.28 13.27
CA LEU A 336 -6.65 11.56 12.94
C LEU A 336 -6.69 10.13 13.50
N PRO A 337 -6.42 9.12 12.68
CA PRO A 337 -6.22 7.78 13.18
C PRO A 337 -4.99 7.73 14.10
N PRO A 338 -4.85 6.72 14.97
CA PRO A 338 -3.60 6.50 15.70
C PRO A 338 -2.40 6.54 14.75
N GLN A 339 -1.25 6.98 15.25
CA GLN A 339 -0.03 6.91 14.44
C GLN A 339 0.27 5.47 14.00
N PRO A 340 0.88 5.27 12.83
CA PRO A 340 1.32 3.95 12.39
C PRO A 340 2.19 3.27 13.46
N HIS A 341 2.08 1.95 13.56
CA HIS A 341 2.93 1.19 14.47
C HIS A 341 4.40 1.38 14.10
N ALA A 342 5.27 1.57 15.10
CA ALA A 342 6.72 1.77 14.92
C ALA A 342 7.12 2.93 13.98
N TYR A 343 6.23 3.91 13.78
CA TYR A 343 6.41 5.01 12.85
C TYR A 343 7.77 5.72 12.98
N GLN A 344 8.21 6.03 14.21
CA GLN A 344 9.50 6.69 14.43
C GLN A 344 10.68 5.78 14.06
N GLU A 345 10.61 4.50 14.42
CA GLU A 345 11.63 3.51 14.09
C GLU A 345 11.72 3.27 12.58
N ILE A 346 10.58 3.23 11.88
CA ILE A 346 10.51 3.12 10.41
C ILE A 346 11.16 4.35 9.78
N ARG A 347 10.79 5.55 10.21
CA ARG A 347 11.36 6.79 9.70
C ARG A 347 12.89 6.84 9.89
N GLU A 348 13.39 6.48 11.06
CA GLU A 348 14.84 6.43 11.33
C GLU A 348 15.55 5.34 10.48
N THR A 349 14.87 4.23 10.20
CA THR A 349 15.38 3.19 9.28
C THR A 349 15.48 3.74 7.85
N ASN A 350 14.45 4.44 7.38
CA ASN A 350 14.44 5.08 6.06
C ASN A 350 15.42 6.23 5.93
N MET A 351 15.83 6.85 7.03
CA MET A 351 16.94 7.82 7.08
C MET A 351 18.34 7.18 7.06
N GLY A 352 18.45 5.86 7.20
CA GLY A 352 19.74 5.16 7.36
C GLY A 352 20.31 5.18 8.76
N LYS A 353 19.61 5.76 9.73
CA LYS A 353 20.04 5.86 11.15
C LYS A 353 19.90 4.56 11.92
N ARG A 354 19.07 3.64 11.42
CA ARG A 354 18.85 2.30 11.98
C ARG A 354 18.98 1.25 10.87
N ASN A 355 19.45 0.08 11.27
CA ASN A 355 19.52 -1.09 10.38
C ASN A 355 18.94 -2.32 11.11
N PRO A 356 17.60 -2.41 11.26
CA PRO A 356 16.95 -3.56 11.89
C PRO A 356 17.10 -4.80 11.01
N ASP A 357 17.18 -5.97 11.65
CA ASP A 357 17.14 -7.24 10.94
C ASP A 357 15.78 -7.48 10.28
N GLU A 358 15.69 -8.47 9.40
CA GLU A 358 14.49 -8.75 8.62
C GLU A 358 13.27 -9.08 9.50
N GLU A 359 13.45 -9.80 10.61
CA GLU A 359 12.34 -10.12 11.52
C GLU A 359 11.82 -8.86 12.19
N LYS A 360 12.71 -7.96 12.63
CA LYS A 360 12.31 -6.67 13.22
C LYS A 360 11.64 -5.77 12.20
N GLN A 361 12.12 -5.72 10.95
CA GLN A 361 11.46 -4.99 9.85
C GLN A 361 10.03 -5.47 9.64
N ARG A 362 9.80 -6.78 9.66
CA ARG A 362 8.46 -7.37 9.55
C ARG A 362 7.54 -6.98 10.69
N GLU A 363 8.06 -7.00 11.93
CA GLU A 363 7.29 -6.59 13.10
C GLU A 363 6.88 -5.12 13.03
N MET A 364 7.78 -4.25 12.57
CA MET A 364 7.54 -2.81 12.47
C MET A 364 6.43 -2.47 11.46
N GLU A 365 6.26 -3.28 10.43
CA GLU A 365 5.28 -3.06 9.36
C GLU A 365 3.96 -3.80 9.52
N ILE A 366 3.78 -4.62 10.56
CA ILE A 366 2.54 -5.37 10.76
C ILE A 366 1.35 -4.43 11.00
N GLY A 367 0.20 -4.76 10.39
CA GLY A 367 -1.04 -4.00 10.52
C GLY A 367 -1.39 -3.15 9.31
N PRO A 368 -2.56 -2.48 9.35
CA PRO A 368 -3.08 -1.69 8.25
C PRO A 368 -2.33 -0.37 8.09
N ASN A 369 -2.52 0.28 6.94
CA ASN A 369 -2.11 1.65 6.73
C ASN A 369 -2.94 2.62 7.57
N ARG A 370 -2.30 3.72 8.01
CA ARG A 370 -2.90 4.79 8.82
C ARG A 370 -2.52 6.21 8.33
N CYS A 371 -2.10 6.33 7.06
CA CYS A 371 -1.68 7.62 6.48
C CYS A 371 -2.83 8.48 5.98
N ALA A 372 -4.04 7.94 5.89
CA ALA A 372 -5.22 8.65 5.43
C ALA A 372 -6.10 9.15 6.57
N ILE A 373 -6.79 10.28 6.36
CA ILE A 373 -7.81 10.83 7.25
C ILE A 373 -9.16 10.19 6.89
N ARG A 374 -9.94 9.81 7.88
CA ARG A 374 -11.28 9.22 7.71
C ARG A 374 -12.38 10.20 8.05
#